data_b75c4f07a38e7523235445f9ec80578a
#
_entry.id   b75c4f07a38e7523235445f9ec80578a
#
_cell.length_a   1.000
_cell.length_b   1.000
_cell.length_c   1.000
_cell.angle_alpha   90.00
_cell.angle_beta   90.00
_cell.angle_gamma   90.00
#
_symmetry.space_group_name_H-M   'P 1'
#
loop_
_entity.id
_entity.type
_entity.pdbx_description
1 polymer ?
#
loop_
_entity_poly.entity_id
_entity_poly.type
_entity_poly.pdbx_seq_one_letter_code
_entity_poly.pdbx_strand_id
1 'polypeptide(L)'
;GRNGKSKAIGRTSKLKMDMKLEIVSPDGILFEGEAERVSFPGMAGSFDILPHHAPLIAALRQGTIQYEHDGKKGEQAIKIGFVEVKDDYISVCIE
;
A
#
# COMPACT_ATOMS: atom_id res chain seq x y z
N GLY A 1 -27.61 -13.69 13.57
CA GLY A 1 -27.23 -13.63 13.29
C GLY A 1 -26.86 -13.64 13.36
N ARG A 2 -27.43 -13.73 13.27
CA ARG A 2 -26.95 -13.75 13.10
C ARG A 2 -26.23 -13.58 12.94
N ASN A 3 -26.61 -13.62 13.08
CA ASN A 3 -25.78 -13.48 12.72
C ASN A 3 -25.06 -13.22 12.60
N GLY A 4 -25.42 -13.24 12.65
CA GLY A 4 -24.72 -12.89 12.31
C GLY A 4 -23.99 -12.71 12.28
N LYS A 5 -24.29 -12.80 12.17
CA LYS A 5 -23.58 -12.71 12.16
C LYS A 5 -22.74 -12.51 11.87
N SER A 6 -22.92 -12.49 11.85
CA SER A 6 -22.08 -12.30 11.58
C SER A 6 -21.38 -12.02 11.47
N LYS A 7 -21.74 -11.81 11.26
CA LYS A 7 -21.06 -11.58 11.30
C LYS A 7 -20.17 -11.40 11.42
N ALA A 8 -20.42 -11.06 11.43
CA ALA A 8 -19.62 -10.79 11.88
C ALA A 8 -18.56 -11.17 11.85
N ILE A 9 -18.36 -11.71 11.83
CA ILE A 9 -17.31 -11.99 11.65
C ILE A 9 -16.49 -11.51 10.75
N GLY A 10 -17.07 -11.15 9.97
CA GLY A 10 -16.34 -10.50 9.00
C GLY A 10 -15.54 -9.48 9.59
N ARG A 11 -16.02 -8.91 10.59
CA ARG A 11 -15.36 -7.90 11.12
C ARG A 11 -14.07 -8.29 11.52
N THR A 12 -13.87 -9.47 11.63
CA THR A 12 -12.59 -9.84 12.00
C THR A 12 -11.63 -9.41 11.00
N SER A 13 -12.05 -9.38 9.77
CA SER A 13 -11.13 -9.02 8.78
C SER A 13 -10.70 -7.63 8.93
N LYS A 14 -11.46 -6.84 9.59
CA LYS A 14 -11.02 -5.56 9.72
C LYS A 14 -9.94 -5.53 10.61
N LEU A 15 -9.80 -6.42 11.44
CA LEU A 15 -8.72 -6.39 12.32
C LEU A 15 -7.51 -6.73 11.58
N LYS A 16 -7.65 -7.07 10.30
CA LYS A 16 -6.54 -7.35 9.63
C LYS A 16 -5.89 -6.16 9.36
N MET A 17 -5.02 -5.80 9.39
CA MET A 17 -4.22 -4.75 9.23
C MET A 17 -4.04 -4.37 7.81
N ASP A 18 -5.05 -3.93 7.19
CA ASP A 18 -4.95 -3.41 5.83
C ASP A 18 -4.50 -1.97 5.88
N MET A 19 -3.71 -1.58 4.89
CA MET A 19 -3.29 -0.21 4.72
C MET A 19 -3.97 0.35 3.49
N LYS A 20 -4.10 1.67 3.41
CA LYS A 20 -4.64 2.32 2.22
C LYS A 20 -3.45 2.69 1.36
N LEU A 21 -3.49 2.30 0.09
CA LEU A 21 -2.42 2.62 -0.85
C LEU A 21 -2.98 3.47 -1.97
N GLU A 22 -2.32 4.60 -2.25
CA GLU A 22 -2.71 5.46 -3.34
C GLU A 22 -1.46 5.78 -4.16
N ILE A 23 -1.50 5.53 -5.46
CA ILE A 23 -0.38 5.82 -6.35
C ILE A 23 -0.87 6.82 -7.38
N VAL A 24 -0.27 7.99 -7.42
CA VAL A 24 -0.67 9.03 -8.36
C VAL A 24 0.49 9.45 -9.26
N SER A 25 0.16 9.90 -10.44
CA SER A 25 1.12 10.43 -11.39
C SER A 25 0.61 11.80 -11.85
N PRO A 26 1.38 12.53 -12.65
CA PRO A 26 0.88 13.81 -13.16
C PRO A 26 -0.42 13.66 -13.95
N ASP A 27 -0.68 12.48 -14.51
CA ASP A 27 -1.88 12.26 -15.31
C ASP A 27 -3.07 11.80 -14.48
N GLY A 28 -2.90 11.58 -13.22
CA GLY A 28 -4.01 11.19 -12.35
C GLY A 28 -3.67 10.00 -11.46
N ILE A 29 -4.72 9.41 -10.90
CA ILE A 29 -4.56 8.30 -9.98
C ILE A 29 -4.37 7.02 -10.76
N LEU A 30 -3.28 6.29 -10.48
CA LEU A 30 -3.00 5.04 -11.14
C LEU A 30 -3.54 3.86 -10.33
N PHE A 31 -3.60 3.98 -9.04
CA PHE A 31 -4.11 2.92 -8.19
C PHE A 31 -4.60 3.53 -6.88
N GLU A 32 -5.72 3.02 -6.39
CA GLU A 32 -6.23 3.43 -5.10
C GLU A 32 -6.94 2.21 -4.52
N GLY A 33 -6.53 1.75 -3.38
CA GLY A 33 -7.13 0.57 -2.77
C GLY A 33 -6.41 0.19 -1.51
N GLU A 34 -6.68 -1.01 -1.03
CA GLU A 34 -6.09 -1.51 0.21
C GLU A 34 -4.96 -2.46 -0.08
N ALA A 35 -4.00 -2.55 0.80
CA ALA A 35 -2.88 -3.46 0.66
C ALA A 35 -2.45 -3.97 2.02
N GLU A 36 -1.99 -5.21 2.05
CA GLU A 36 -1.48 -5.83 3.26
C GLU A 36 0.04 -5.70 3.31
N ARG A 37 0.65 -5.46 2.15
CA ARG A 37 2.09 -5.35 2.06
C ARG A 37 2.42 -4.61 0.79
N VAL A 38 3.37 -3.73 0.83
CA VAL A 38 3.82 -2.99 -0.34
C VAL A 38 5.34 -2.94 -0.34
N SER A 39 5.95 -3.28 -1.47
CA SER A 39 7.41 -3.26 -1.60
C SER A 39 7.80 -2.13 -2.55
N PHE A 40 8.79 -1.36 -2.19
CA PHE A 40 9.21 -0.19 -2.93
C PHE A 40 10.68 -0.23 -3.34
N PRO A 41 11.02 0.29 -4.52
CA PRO A 41 12.41 0.42 -4.94
C PRO A 41 12.97 1.74 -4.40
N GLY A 42 13.40 1.75 -3.15
CA GLY A 42 13.92 2.95 -2.54
C GLY A 42 15.28 3.36 -3.07
N MET A 43 15.57 4.65 -3.02
CA MET A 43 16.88 5.12 -3.46
C MET A 43 18.01 4.53 -2.64
N ALA A 44 17.78 4.28 -1.38
CA ALA A 44 18.79 3.70 -0.50
C ALA A 44 18.69 2.18 -0.42
N GLY A 45 17.82 1.57 -1.22
CA GLY A 45 17.60 0.13 -1.21
C GLY A 45 16.14 -0.19 -1.15
N SER A 46 15.77 -1.40 -1.57
CA SER A 46 14.37 -1.81 -1.56
C SER A 46 13.90 -2.01 -0.14
N PHE A 47 12.64 -1.73 0.11
CA PHE A 47 12.07 -1.92 1.44
C PHE A 47 10.59 -2.27 1.34
N ASP A 48 10.07 -2.89 2.40
CA ASP A 48 8.67 -3.29 2.45
C ASP A 48 7.96 -2.49 3.52
N ILE A 49 6.70 -2.16 3.28
CA ILE A 49 5.84 -1.51 4.26
C ILE A 49 4.75 -2.48 4.65
N LEU A 50 4.61 -2.70 5.92
CA LEU A 50 3.58 -3.55 6.49
C LEU A 50 2.72 -2.70 7.42
N PRO A 51 1.55 -3.19 7.82
CA PRO A 51 0.66 -2.43 8.68
C PRO A 51 1.35 -1.96 9.95
N HIS A 52 0.97 -0.80 10.41
CA HIS A 52 1.50 -0.17 11.62
C HIS A 52 2.97 0.24 11.48
N HIS A 53 3.43 0.43 10.27
CA HIS A 53 4.79 0.92 10.05
C HIS A 53 4.90 2.35 10.56
N ALA A 54 6.02 2.69 11.11
CA ALA A 54 6.27 4.04 11.60
C ALA A 54 6.21 5.03 10.44
N PRO A 55 5.91 6.30 10.70
CA PRO A 55 5.88 7.29 9.64
C PRO A 55 7.20 7.35 8.89
N LEU A 56 7.12 7.53 7.57
CA LEU A 56 8.28 7.46 6.72
C LEU A 56 8.07 8.30 5.47
N ILE A 57 9.11 8.96 5.01
CA ILE A 57 9.14 9.61 3.71
C ILE A 57 10.40 9.11 3.04
N ALA A 58 10.27 8.58 1.84
CA ALA A 58 11.44 8.02 1.14
C ALA A 58 11.37 8.32 -0.35
N ALA A 59 12.53 8.55 -0.95
CA ALA A 59 12.63 8.73 -2.40
C ALA A 59 12.74 7.37 -3.06
N LEU A 60 12.16 7.24 -4.24
CA LEU A 60 12.13 6.00 -4.98
C LEU A 60 12.91 6.14 -6.28
N ARG A 61 13.56 5.05 -6.72
CA ARG A 61 14.28 5.03 -7.95
C ARG A 61 13.54 4.21 -8.96
N GLN A 62 14.05 4.11 -10.16
CA GLN A 62 13.43 3.32 -11.19
C GLN A 62 13.29 1.88 -10.73
N GLY A 63 12.14 1.30 -10.94
CA GLY A 63 11.84 -0.07 -10.54
C GLY A 63 10.36 -0.32 -10.56
N THR A 64 9.93 -1.27 -9.75
CA THR A 64 8.53 -1.67 -9.70
C THR A 64 8.05 -1.67 -8.27
N ILE A 65 6.91 -1.02 -8.04
CA ILE A 65 6.24 -1.09 -6.76
C ILE A 65 5.37 -2.33 -6.82
N GLN A 66 5.43 -3.19 -5.80
CA GLN A 66 4.62 -4.39 -5.74
C GLN A 66 3.72 -4.32 -4.54
N TYR A 67 2.45 -4.66 -4.69
CA TYR A 67 1.52 -4.63 -3.58
C TYR A 67 0.65 -5.88 -3.58
N GLU A 68 0.12 -6.21 -2.42
CA GLU A 68 -0.57 -7.46 -2.24
C GLU A 68 -1.79 -7.25 -1.35
N HIS A 69 -2.93 -7.82 -1.74
CA HIS A 69 -4.15 -7.75 -0.95
C HIS A 69 -4.98 -8.99 -1.23
N ASP A 70 -5.37 -9.71 -0.16
CA ASP A 70 -6.20 -10.90 -0.25
C ASP A 70 -5.62 -11.92 -1.23
N GLY A 71 -4.33 -12.14 -1.17
CA GLY A 71 -3.68 -13.11 -2.03
C GLY A 71 -3.48 -12.66 -3.45
N LYS A 72 -3.93 -11.45 -3.81
CA LYS A 72 -3.73 -10.94 -5.15
C LYS A 72 -2.58 -9.97 -5.15
N LYS A 73 -1.80 -9.97 -6.21
CA LYS A 73 -0.64 -9.10 -6.30
C LYS A 73 -0.79 -8.15 -7.45
N GLY A 74 -0.33 -6.93 -7.25
CA GLY A 74 -0.31 -5.92 -8.30
C GLY A 74 1.05 -5.30 -8.41
N GLU A 75 1.31 -4.63 -9.51
CA GLU A 75 2.60 -4.00 -9.75
C GLU A 75 2.43 -2.68 -10.46
N GLN A 76 3.31 -1.75 -10.20
CA GLN A 76 3.34 -0.48 -10.89
C GLN A 76 4.79 -0.10 -11.19
N ALA A 77 5.14 -0.03 -12.45
CA ALA A 77 6.49 0.36 -12.84
C ALA A 77 6.64 1.87 -12.68
N ILE A 78 7.78 2.32 -12.22
CA ILE A 78 8.03 3.73 -12.01
C ILE A 78 9.43 4.11 -12.48
N LYS A 79 9.61 5.38 -12.81
CA LYS A 79 10.94 5.87 -13.17
C LYS A 79 11.52 6.61 -11.99
N ILE A 80 10.71 7.38 -11.30
CA ILE A 80 11.16 8.11 -10.15
C ILE A 80 9.93 8.46 -9.34
N GLY A 81 10.07 8.69 -8.07
CA GLY A 81 8.95 9.05 -7.23
C GLY A 81 9.33 9.17 -5.79
N PHE A 82 8.33 9.33 -4.95
CA PHE A 82 8.57 9.26 -3.51
C PHE A 82 7.30 8.77 -2.84
N VAL A 83 7.45 8.29 -1.63
CA VAL A 83 6.37 7.72 -0.87
C VAL A 83 6.34 8.33 0.52
N GLU A 84 5.14 8.53 1.03
CA GLU A 84 4.95 8.98 2.39
C GLU A 84 4.02 7.97 3.06
N VAL A 85 4.39 7.50 4.24
CA VAL A 85 3.62 6.52 5.01
C VAL A 85 3.30 7.14 6.35
N LYS A 86 2.02 7.10 6.73
CA LYS A 86 1.61 7.57 8.03
C LYS A 86 0.26 6.97 8.38
N ASP A 87 0.13 6.43 9.59
CA ASP A 87 -1.14 5.89 10.08
C ASP A 87 -1.80 4.92 9.11
N ASP A 88 -1.03 3.98 8.60
CA ASP A 88 -1.50 2.95 7.68
C ASP A 88 -2.03 3.54 6.37
N TYR A 89 -1.59 4.72 6.01
CA TYR A 89 -1.92 5.34 4.75
C TYR A 89 -0.62 5.54 3.98
N ILE A 90 -0.56 5.00 2.77
CA ILE A 90 0.61 5.09 1.91
C ILE A 90 0.27 5.93 0.71
N SER A 91 0.94 7.05 0.55
CA SER A 91 0.73 7.96 -0.55
C SER A 91 1.97 7.98 -1.42
N VAL A 92 1.83 7.63 -2.69
CA VAL A 92 2.96 7.53 -3.61
C VAL A 92 2.75 8.46 -4.78
N CYS A 93 3.77 9.28 -5.07
CA CYS A 93 3.75 10.16 -6.23
C CYS A 93 4.86 9.71 -7.15
N ILE A 94 4.53 9.42 -8.41
CA ILE A 94 5.51 8.90 -9.35
C ILE A 94 5.46 9.64 -10.68
N GLU A 95 6.50 9.44 -11.45
CA GLU A 95 6.52 9.91 -12.83
C GLU A 95 7.02 8.82 -13.73
#